data_ba8ff2090c83bb47e6add39b20660447
#
_entry.id   ba8ff2090c83bb47e6add39b20660447
#
_cell.length_a   1.000
_cell.length_b   1.000
_cell.length_c   1.000
_cell.angle_alpha   90.00
_cell.angle_beta   90.00
_cell.angle_gamma   90.00
#
_symmetry.space_group_name_H-M   'P 1'
#
loop_
_entity.id
_entity.type
_entity.pdbx_description
1 polymer ?
#
loop_
_entity_poly.entity_id
_entity_poly.type
_entity_poly.pdbx_seq_one_letter_code
_entity_poly.pdbx_strand_id
1 'polypeptide(L)'
;MTLSASFANVRSTTLSLCQTLEPEDFVVQSMPDVSPAIWHLAHTTWFFEQFLLLPYQPDYRVFDEQFHYLFNSYYYSAGSMHPRPRRGLLSRPVVSEIFRYRDHVDEAMTKLILSHGDRPEVEERVGLGLNHEQQHQELLLTDIKHVFSCHPNLHAVNPGLLEPPERTAPEMKFAAHPGGVFEIGAQGDGFCFDNETPRHETLVQPFAVASRLVTNGEYLEFIQDNGYGNHALWLSDGWAAVQQNGWNRPLYW
;
A
#
# COMPACT_ATOMS: atom_id res chain seq x y z
N MET A 1 -4.66 19.89 -11.12
CA MET A 1 -4.71 20.21 -9.67
C MET A 1 -3.35 20.82 -9.32
N THR A 2 -3.28 21.82 -8.45
CA THR A 2 -1.97 22.37 -8.01
C THR A 2 -1.26 21.36 -7.09
N LEU A 3 0.08 21.41 -7.04
CA LEU A 3 0.87 20.53 -6.17
C LEU A 3 0.42 20.61 -4.70
N SER A 4 0.16 21.81 -4.21
CA SER A 4 -0.37 22.03 -2.84
C SER A 4 -1.74 21.38 -2.62
N ALA A 5 -2.66 21.47 -3.59
CA ALA A 5 -3.97 20.84 -3.50
C ALA A 5 -3.87 19.30 -3.56
N SER A 6 -2.96 18.77 -4.39
CA SER A 6 -2.68 17.32 -4.44
C SER A 6 -2.11 16.81 -3.11
N PHE A 7 -1.16 17.55 -2.53
CA PHE A 7 -0.59 17.22 -1.22
C PHE A 7 -1.69 17.17 -0.15
N ALA A 8 -2.47 18.24 0.00
CA ALA A 8 -3.54 18.30 0.99
C ALA A 8 -4.57 17.17 0.81
N ASN A 9 -4.94 16.85 -0.45
CA ASN A 9 -5.90 15.80 -0.76
C ASN A 9 -5.38 14.40 -0.36
N VAL A 10 -4.15 14.06 -0.72
CA VAL A 10 -3.57 12.74 -0.37
C VAL A 10 -3.43 12.59 1.14
N ARG A 11 -2.93 13.64 1.82
CA ARG A 11 -2.77 13.63 3.28
C ARG A 11 -4.12 13.50 4.01
N SER A 12 -5.15 14.21 3.58
CA SER A 12 -6.50 14.11 4.17
C SER A 12 -7.17 12.78 3.88
N THR A 13 -6.94 12.18 2.70
CA THR A 13 -7.46 10.85 2.37
C THR A 13 -6.93 9.79 3.33
N THR A 14 -5.63 9.81 3.64
CA THR A 14 -5.05 8.87 4.63
C THR A 14 -5.75 8.99 5.99
N LEU A 15 -6.03 10.20 6.47
CA LEU A 15 -6.75 10.40 7.72
C LEU A 15 -8.19 9.91 7.65
N SER A 16 -8.88 10.14 6.51
CA SER A 16 -10.26 9.70 6.34
C SER A 16 -10.40 8.18 6.37
N LEU A 17 -9.40 7.43 5.89
CA LEU A 17 -9.36 5.97 5.97
C LEU A 17 -9.22 5.45 7.41
N CYS A 18 -8.74 6.28 8.32
CA CYS A 18 -8.55 5.94 9.73
C CYS A 18 -9.71 6.40 10.64
N GLN A 19 -10.74 7.07 10.11
CA GLN A 19 -11.79 7.71 10.93
C GLN A 19 -12.61 6.74 11.78
N THR A 20 -12.68 5.48 11.40
CA THR A 20 -13.45 4.44 12.09
C THR A 20 -12.61 3.63 13.09
N LEU A 21 -11.31 3.92 13.19
CA LEU A 21 -10.38 3.21 14.06
C LEU A 21 -10.33 3.87 15.44
N GLU A 22 -10.43 3.06 16.48
CA GLU A 22 -10.14 3.47 17.85
C GLU A 22 -8.61 3.49 18.09
N PRO A 23 -8.11 4.24 19.07
CA PRO A 23 -6.68 4.33 19.35
C PRO A 23 -5.98 2.98 19.50
N GLU A 24 -6.66 1.99 20.06
CA GLU A 24 -6.17 0.64 20.28
C GLU A 24 -5.98 -0.14 18.98
N ASP A 25 -6.76 0.15 17.94
CA ASP A 25 -6.66 -0.50 16.63
C ASP A 25 -5.38 -0.11 15.89
N PHE A 26 -4.88 1.10 16.15
CA PHE A 26 -3.70 1.64 15.45
C PHE A 26 -2.41 0.89 15.74
N VAL A 27 -2.30 0.17 16.85
CA VAL A 27 -1.02 -0.41 17.32
C VAL A 27 -0.92 -1.92 17.11
N VAL A 28 -1.98 -2.57 16.64
CA VAL A 28 -2.03 -4.03 16.50
C VAL A 28 -1.30 -4.50 15.25
N GLN A 29 -0.50 -5.55 15.39
CA GLN A 29 0.13 -6.31 14.31
C GLN A 29 -0.29 -7.78 14.41
N SER A 30 -1.05 -8.26 13.44
CA SER A 30 -1.63 -9.61 13.45
C SER A 30 -0.74 -10.70 12.85
N MET A 31 0.27 -10.31 12.08
CA MET A 31 1.31 -11.20 11.52
C MET A 31 2.57 -10.40 11.14
N PRO A 32 3.72 -11.06 10.90
CA PRO A 32 4.99 -10.38 10.58
C PRO A 32 4.94 -9.45 9.36
N ASP A 33 4.07 -9.74 8.38
CA ASP A 33 3.96 -8.98 7.13
C ASP A 33 2.98 -7.81 7.19
N VAL A 34 2.12 -7.75 8.20
CA VAL A 34 1.23 -6.62 8.50
C VAL A 34 2.01 -5.51 9.22
N SER A 35 1.72 -4.27 8.94
CA SER A 35 2.18 -3.14 9.75
C SER A 35 0.98 -2.50 10.47
N PRO A 36 1.16 -2.07 11.73
CA PRO A 36 0.13 -1.32 12.44
C PRO A 36 -0.27 -0.04 11.70
N ALA A 37 -1.54 0.37 11.78
CA ALA A 37 -2.02 1.58 11.12
C ALA A 37 -1.21 2.83 11.51
N ILE A 38 -0.82 2.96 12.78
CA ILE A 38 0.05 4.05 13.26
C ILE A 38 1.39 4.10 12.52
N TRP A 39 1.94 2.93 12.16
CA TRP A 39 3.21 2.87 11.46
C TRP A 39 3.10 3.42 10.03
N HIS A 40 2.00 3.15 9.31
CA HIS A 40 1.76 3.71 7.97
C HIS A 40 1.69 5.23 8.00
N LEU A 41 0.94 5.81 8.95
CA LEU A 41 0.85 7.26 9.10
C LEU A 41 2.21 7.90 9.40
N ALA A 42 2.97 7.29 10.29
CA ALA A 42 4.28 7.80 10.67
C ALA A 42 5.32 7.64 9.57
N HIS A 43 5.33 6.51 8.85
CA HIS A 43 6.28 6.23 7.77
C HIS A 43 6.11 7.18 6.58
N THR A 44 4.88 7.43 6.14
CA THR A 44 4.63 8.39 5.05
C THR A 44 4.95 9.83 5.48
N THR A 45 4.77 10.16 6.75
CA THR A 45 5.18 11.45 7.31
C THR A 45 6.71 11.57 7.37
N TRP A 46 7.39 10.53 7.83
CA TRP A 46 8.85 10.42 7.84
C TRP A 46 9.46 10.58 6.44
N PHE A 47 8.80 10.05 5.40
CA PHE A 47 9.26 10.21 4.02
C PHE A 47 9.37 11.69 3.64
N PHE A 48 8.34 12.47 3.88
CA PHE A 48 8.34 13.91 3.59
C PHE A 48 9.37 14.67 4.44
N GLU A 49 9.51 14.33 5.71
CA GLU A 49 10.53 14.93 6.58
C GLU A 49 11.94 14.63 6.07
N GLN A 50 12.24 13.36 5.80
CA GLN A 50 13.58 12.89 5.44
C GLN A 50 14.02 13.38 4.06
N PHE A 51 13.14 13.30 3.07
CA PHE A 51 13.52 13.50 1.67
C PHE A 51 13.16 14.87 1.11
N LEU A 52 12.39 15.67 1.83
CA LEU A 52 12.00 17.02 1.43
C LEU A 52 12.37 18.09 2.45
N LEU A 53 11.91 17.98 3.70
CA LEU A 53 12.14 19.05 4.66
C LEU A 53 13.62 19.18 5.04
N LEU A 54 14.29 18.09 5.38
CA LEU A 54 15.70 18.12 5.76
C LEU A 54 16.62 18.65 4.64
N PRO A 55 16.46 18.22 3.36
CA PRO A 55 17.32 18.73 2.28
C PRO A 55 17.00 20.16 1.81
N TYR A 56 15.72 20.56 1.85
CA TYR A 56 15.28 21.80 1.18
C TYR A 56 14.83 22.92 2.12
N GLN A 57 14.77 22.66 3.43
CA GLN A 57 14.38 23.66 4.44
C GLN A 57 15.41 23.73 5.58
N PRO A 58 16.49 24.51 5.44
CA PRO A 58 17.62 24.52 6.40
C PRO A 58 17.24 24.84 7.85
N ASP A 59 16.18 25.61 8.06
CA ASP A 59 15.70 26.00 9.40
C ASP A 59 14.66 25.01 9.96
N TYR A 60 14.37 23.91 9.25
CA TYR A 60 13.44 22.89 9.72
C TYR A 60 13.99 22.20 10.97
N ARG A 61 13.13 22.03 11.96
CA ARG A 61 13.45 21.28 13.18
C ARG A 61 12.75 19.94 13.16
N VAL A 62 13.53 18.89 13.24
CA VAL A 62 13.06 17.50 13.35
C VAL A 62 12.13 17.38 14.55
N PHE A 63 11.00 16.71 14.38
CA PHE A 63 10.03 16.51 15.45
C PHE A 63 10.58 15.63 16.58
N ASP A 64 11.15 14.47 16.22
CA ASP A 64 11.85 13.56 17.13
C ASP A 64 12.91 12.76 16.35
N GLU A 65 14.17 12.81 16.79
CA GLU A 65 15.29 12.14 16.12
C GLU A 65 15.16 10.62 16.11
N GLN A 66 14.44 10.02 17.07
CA GLN A 66 14.21 8.57 17.12
C GLN A 66 13.27 8.07 16.02
N PHE A 67 12.42 8.95 15.47
CA PHE A 67 11.48 8.60 14.42
C PHE A 67 12.18 8.18 13.13
N HIS A 68 13.38 8.64 12.91
CA HIS A 68 14.22 8.20 11.81
C HIS A 68 14.47 6.68 11.85
N TYR A 69 14.80 6.11 13.00
CA TYR A 69 14.97 4.67 13.15
C TYR A 69 13.65 3.91 13.16
N LEU A 70 12.62 4.43 13.83
CA LEU A 70 11.35 3.74 14.03
C LEU A 70 10.53 3.61 12.75
N PHE A 71 10.59 4.63 11.88
CA PHE A 71 9.72 4.73 10.71
C PHE A 71 10.43 4.63 9.36
N ASN A 72 11.76 4.47 9.34
CA ASN A 72 12.49 4.07 8.14
C ASN A 72 12.10 2.63 7.72
N SER A 73 12.02 2.37 6.40
CA SER A 73 11.78 1.03 5.84
C SER A 73 12.42 0.93 4.45
N TYR A 74 13.29 -0.05 4.25
CA TYR A 74 14.00 -0.33 3.00
C TYR A 74 14.94 0.77 2.49
N TYR A 75 14.94 1.97 3.07
CA TYR A 75 15.85 3.05 2.70
C TYR A 75 17.19 2.87 3.43
N TYR A 76 17.99 1.90 2.97
CA TYR A 76 19.28 1.58 3.58
C TYR A 76 20.27 2.75 3.54
N SER A 77 20.17 3.62 2.54
CA SER A 77 20.95 4.85 2.45
C SER A 77 20.61 5.88 3.53
N ALA A 78 19.40 5.79 4.09
CA ALA A 78 18.97 6.65 5.19
C ALA A 78 19.43 6.13 6.57
N GLY A 79 19.87 4.87 6.68
CA GLY A 79 20.39 4.30 7.93
C GLY A 79 19.68 3.04 8.41
N SER A 80 19.88 2.72 9.69
CA SER A 80 19.25 1.55 10.33
C SER A 80 17.75 1.76 10.52
N MET A 81 17.00 0.64 10.63
CA MET A 81 15.55 0.66 10.73
C MET A 81 15.02 -0.36 11.75
N HIS A 82 13.85 -0.08 12.32
CA HIS A 82 13.15 -1.03 13.20
C HIS A 82 12.60 -2.20 12.38
N PRO A 83 12.84 -3.48 12.81
CA PRO A 83 12.45 -4.65 12.04
C PRO A 83 10.94 -4.75 11.83
N ARG A 84 10.49 -4.96 10.57
CA ARG A 84 9.07 -5.08 10.21
C ARG A 84 8.27 -6.07 11.08
N PRO A 85 8.77 -7.30 11.36
CA PRO A 85 8.03 -8.27 12.16
C PRO A 85 7.80 -7.85 13.63
N ARG A 86 8.42 -6.76 14.08
CA ARG A 86 8.34 -6.26 15.45
C ARG A 86 7.62 -4.91 15.58
N ARG A 87 7.00 -4.41 14.51
CA ARG A 87 6.32 -3.10 14.52
C ARG A 87 5.18 -3.04 15.53
N GLY A 88 4.49 -4.15 15.78
CA GLY A 88 3.46 -4.25 16.80
C GLY A 88 3.95 -4.14 18.26
N LEU A 89 5.28 -4.11 18.48
CA LEU A 89 5.84 -3.84 19.82
C LEU A 89 6.00 -2.35 20.11
N LEU A 90 5.77 -1.49 19.11
CA LEU A 90 5.90 -0.04 19.25
C LEU A 90 4.66 0.55 19.96
N SER A 91 4.62 0.47 21.28
CA SER A 91 3.60 1.12 22.11
C SER A 91 3.90 2.63 22.33
N ARG A 92 5.05 3.08 21.87
CA ARG A 92 5.47 4.49 21.81
C ARG A 92 6.18 4.73 20.47
N PRO A 93 5.95 5.91 19.87
CA PRO A 93 5.09 7.02 20.32
C PRO A 93 3.59 6.62 20.38
N VAL A 94 2.80 7.32 21.20
CA VAL A 94 1.33 7.12 21.24
C VAL A 94 0.66 7.68 19.99
N VAL A 95 -0.57 7.23 19.70
CA VAL A 95 -1.32 7.62 18.49
C VAL A 95 -1.44 9.14 18.34
N SER A 96 -1.81 9.84 19.43
CA SER A 96 -1.92 11.31 19.42
C SER A 96 -0.58 12.04 19.15
N GLU A 97 0.54 11.40 19.43
CA GLU A 97 1.87 11.95 19.13
C GLU A 97 2.19 11.83 17.64
N ILE A 98 1.79 10.73 17.01
CA ILE A 98 1.94 10.57 15.55
C ILE A 98 1.03 11.55 14.78
N PHE A 99 -0.18 11.84 15.26
CA PHE A 99 -1.00 12.90 14.67
C PHE A 99 -0.32 14.27 14.77
N ARG A 100 0.26 14.62 15.93
CA ARG A 100 1.04 15.86 16.08
C ARG A 100 2.29 15.90 15.19
N TYR A 101 2.97 14.76 15.04
CA TYR A 101 4.10 14.63 14.10
C TYR A 101 3.65 14.91 12.67
N ARG A 102 2.52 14.33 12.28
CA ARG A 102 1.93 14.53 10.95
C ARG A 102 1.58 16.00 10.72
N ASP A 103 0.90 16.65 11.67
CA ASP A 103 0.55 18.08 11.59
C ASP A 103 1.81 18.97 11.45
N HIS A 104 2.85 18.71 12.25
CA HIS A 104 4.11 19.44 12.21
C HIS A 104 4.80 19.36 10.83
N VAL A 105 4.84 18.16 10.24
CA VAL A 105 5.42 17.95 8.91
C VAL A 105 4.53 18.56 7.83
N ASP A 106 3.21 18.44 7.92
CA ASP A 106 2.27 18.99 6.93
C ASP A 106 2.32 20.52 6.87
N GLU A 107 2.43 21.19 8.03
CA GLU A 107 2.63 22.64 8.08
C GLU A 107 3.94 23.07 7.40
N ALA A 108 5.04 22.35 7.67
CA ALA A 108 6.33 22.64 7.08
C ALA A 108 6.35 22.35 5.57
N MET A 109 5.76 21.24 5.14
CA MET A 109 5.62 20.88 3.72
C MET A 109 4.76 21.88 2.95
N THR A 110 3.67 22.36 3.54
CA THR A 110 2.86 23.41 2.93
C THR A 110 3.69 24.68 2.66
N LYS A 111 4.52 25.09 3.59
CA LYS A 111 5.43 26.25 3.41
C LYS A 111 6.48 25.95 2.33
N LEU A 112 7.08 24.77 2.32
CA LEU A 112 8.05 24.37 1.30
C LEU A 112 7.44 24.36 -0.10
N ILE A 113 6.25 23.78 -0.28
CA ILE A 113 5.56 23.72 -1.57
C ILE A 113 5.19 25.14 -2.07
N LEU A 114 4.73 26.02 -1.20
CA LEU A 114 4.39 27.39 -1.56
C LEU A 114 5.63 28.23 -1.96
N SER A 115 6.77 27.97 -1.38
CA SER A 115 7.99 28.75 -1.61
C SER A 115 8.93 28.16 -2.68
N HIS A 116 8.90 26.85 -2.90
CA HIS A 116 9.85 26.12 -3.75
C HIS A 116 9.21 25.02 -4.60
N GLY A 117 7.89 24.92 -4.64
CA GLY A 117 7.18 23.87 -5.39
C GLY A 117 7.29 23.99 -6.92
N ASP A 118 7.83 25.10 -7.42
CA ASP A 118 8.19 25.32 -8.83
C ASP A 118 9.59 24.80 -9.21
N ARG A 119 10.37 24.34 -8.24
CA ARG A 119 11.67 23.70 -8.50
C ARG A 119 11.44 22.25 -8.94
N PRO A 120 11.98 21.82 -10.10
CA PRO A 120 11.77 20.47 -10.62
C PRO A 120 12.11 19.36 -9.61
N GLU A 121 13.22 19.50 -8.87
CA GLU A 121 13.66 18.54 -7.88
C GLU A 121 12.73 18.44 -6.65
N VAL A 122 12.01 19.51 -6.30
CA VAL A 122 11.00 19.51 -5.23
C VAL A 122 9.70 18.93 -5.74
N GLU A 123 9.25 19.37 -6.93
CA GLU A 123 8.03 18.88 -7.57
C GLU A 123 8.08 17.35 -7.77
N GLU A 124 9.17 16.84 -8.34
CA GLU A 124 9.39 15.41 -8.56
C GLU A 124 9.36 14.61 -7.25
N ARG A 125 10.04 15.09 -6.21
CA ARG A 125 10.06 14.39 -4.91
C ARG A 125 8.74 14.47 -4.16
N VAL A 126 8.02 15.58 -4.25
CA VAL A 126 6.65 15.65 -3.72
C VAL A 126 5.76 14.67 -4.48
N GLY A 127 5.84 14.64 -5.81
CA GLY A 127 5.12 13.68 -6.64
C GLY A 127 5.39 12.23 -6.22
N LEU A 128 6.66 11.86 -6.01
CA LEU A 128 7.04 10.54 -5.51
C LEU A 128 6.43 10.27 -4.12
N GLY A 129 6.52 11.23 -3.19
CA GLY A 129 5.97 11.10 -1.85
C GLY A 129 4.46 10.91 -1.83
N LEU A 130 3.74 11.60 -2.72
CA LEU A 130 2.28 11.45 -2.86
C LEU A 130 1.90 10.06 -3.37
N ASN A 131 2.57 9.56 -4.40
CA ASN A 131 2.34 8.20 -4.91
C ASN A 131 2.74 7.13 -3.89
N HIS A 132 3.82 7.33 -3.15
CA HIS A 132 4.23 6.47 -2.04
C HIS A 132 3.18 6.44 -0.93
N GLU A 133 2.62 7.58 -0.53
CA GLU A 133 1.55 7.61 0.47
C GLU A 133 0.27 6.93 -0.03
N GLN A 134 -0.08 7.07 -1.31
CA GLN A 134 -1.22 6.35 -1.91
C GLN A 134 -1.02 4.83 -1.89
N GLN A 135 0.20 4.32 -2.11
CA GLN A 135 0.50 2.90 -1.89
C GLN A 135 0.26 2.51 -0.42
N HIS A 136 0.66 3.37 0.51
CA HIS A 136 0.44 3.12 1.95
C HIS A 136 -1.03 3.22 2.36
N GLN A 137 -1.88 3.97 1.66
CA GLN A 137 -3.34 3.96 1.85
C GLN A 137 -3.92 2.57 1.52
N GLU A 138 -3.49 1.95 0.42
CA GLU A 138 -3.90 0.60 0.05
C GLU A 138 -3.39 -0.45 1.06
N LEU A 139 -2.10 -0.38 1.42
CA LEU A 139 -1.50 -1.29 2.40
C LEU A 139 -2.17 -1.16 3.78
N LEU A 140 -2.50 0.05 4.23
CA LEU A 140 -3.20 0.28 5.49
C LEU A 140 -4.55 -0.45 5.51
N LEU A 141 -5.34 -0.36 4.43
CA LEU A 141 -6.63 -1.05 4.33
C LEU A 141 -6.46 -2.57 4.29
N THR A 142 -5.44 -3.06 3.58
CA THR A 142 -5.11 -4.49 3.55
C THR A 142 -4.73 -4.99 4.94
N ASP A 143 -3.87 -4.26 5.63
CA ASP A 143 -3.32 -4.64 6.91
C ASP A 143 -4.37 -4.59 8.03
N ILE A 144 -5.16 -3.52 8.11
CA ILE A 144 -6.21 -3.40 9.13
C ILE A 144 -7.34 -4.41 8.90
N LYS A 145 -7.67 -4.73 7.64
CA LYS A 145 -8.61 -5.81 7.33
C LYS A 145 -8.12 -7.15 7.89
N HIS A 146 -6.83 -7.45 7.74
CA HIS A 146 -6.27 -8.67 8.32
C HIS A 146 -6.31 -8.63 9.86
N VAL A 147 -5.95 -7.50 10.49
CA VAL A 147 -6.05 -7.33 11.95
C VAL A 147 -7.46 -7.63 12.43
N PHE A 148 -8.47 -7.03 11.82
CA PHE A 148 -9.86 -7.21 12.23
C PHE A 148 -10.40 -8.61 11.93
N SER A 149 -9.90 -9.29 10.89
CA SER A 149 -10.25 -10.68 10.61
C SER A 149 -9.73 -11.67 11.66
N CYS A 150 -8.67 -11.29 12.38
CA CYS A 150 -8.13 -12.08 13.49
C CYS A 150 -8.84 -11.80 14.82
N HIS A 151 -9.66 -10.72 14.90
CA HIS A 151 -10.40 -10.39 16.10
C HIS A 151 -11.64 -11.28 16.25
N PRO A 152 -11.91 -11.86 17.43
CA PRO A 152 -13.02 -12.80 17.63
C PRO A 152 -14.41 -12.26 17.23
N ASN A 153 -14.62 -10.94 17.30
CA ASN A 153 -15.88 -10.30 16.96
C ASN A 153 -15.95 -9.79 15.51
N LEU A 154 -14.92 -10.01 14.69
CA LEU A 154 -14.90 -9.65 13.26
C LEU A 154 -15.38 -8.21 12.99
N HIS A 155 -14.71 -7.21 13.56
CA HIS A 155 -15.08 -5.81 13.34
C HIS A 155 -14.97 -5.40 11.87
N ALA A 156 -15.95 -4.61 11.40
CA ALA A 156 -15.89 -4.00 10.08
C ALA A 156 -14.98 -2.76 10.09
N VAL A 157 -14.09 -2.64 9.12
CA VAL A 157 -13.25 -1.43 8.96
C VAL A 157 -14.11 -0.20 8.65
N ASN A 158 -15.14 -0.38 7.84
CA ASN A 158 -16.14 0.66 7.56
C ASN A 158 -17.56 0.07 7.64
N PRO A 159 -18.22 0.17 8.79
CA PRO A 159 -19.55 -0.39 8.97
C PRO A 159 -20.63 0.30 8.13
N GLY A 160 -20.37 1.49 7.59
CA GLY A 160 -21.28 2.21 6.70
C GLY A 160 -21.16 1.85 5.22
N LEU A 161 -20.20 1.00 4.85
CA LEU A 161 -20.04 0.58 3.47
C LEU A 161 -21.17 -0.40 3.10
N LEU A 162 -22.01 0.03 2.16
CA LEU A 162 -23.07 -0.82 1.64
C LEU A 162 -22.50 -1.92 0.74
N GLU A 163 -23.02 -3.12 0.86
CA GLU A 163 -22.72 -4.16 -0.12
C GLU A 163 -23.18 -3.73 -1.52
N PRO A 164 -22.34 -3.94 -2.55
CA PRO A 164 -22.76 -3.66 -3.91
C PRO A 164 -23.97 -4.55 -4.25
N PRO A 165 -24.93 -4.03 -5.04
CA PRO A 165 -26.07 -4.85 -5.45
C PRO A 165 -25.60 -6.09 -6.22
N GLU A 166 -26.29 -7.22 -6.00
CA GLU A 166 -26.04 -8.43 -6.78
C GLU A 166 -26.15 -8.14 -8.28
N ARG A 167 -25.14 -8.53 -9.01
CA ARG A 167 -25.08 -8.37 -10.47
C ARG A 167 -24.78 -9.73 -11.09
N THR A 168 -25.54 -10.09 -12.10
CA THR A 168 -25.20 -11.24 -12.95
C THR A 168 -23.94 -10.91 -13.74
N ALA A 169 -22.89 -11.70 -13.55
CA ALA A 169 -21.67 -11.52 -14.33
C ALA A 169 -21.94 -11.83 -15.82
N PRO A 170 -21.46 -11.01 -16.76
CA PRO A 170 -21.56 -11.33 -18.17
C PRO A 170 -20.78 -12.60 -18.50
N GLU A 171 -21.11 -13.24 -19.61
CA GLU A 171 -20.34 -14.38 -20.12
C GLU A 171 -18.85 -14.02 -20.26
N MET A 172 -17.97 -14.90 -19.79
CA MET A 172 -16.53 -14.73 -19.94
C MET A 172 -16.11 -15.00 -21.38
N LYS A 173 -15.49 -14.02 -22.02
CA LYS A 173 -14.90 -14.14 -23.35
C LYS A 173 -13.39 -13.95 -23.26
N PHE A 174 -12.66 -14.52 -24.20
CA PHE A 174 -11.22 -14.40 -24.27
C PHE A 174 -10.82 -13.56 -25.47
N ALA A 175 -10.11 -12.46 -25.23
CA ALA A 175 -9.49 -11.66 -26.28
C ALA A 175 -8.10 -12.23 -26.58
N ALA A 176 -7.93 -12.78 -27.82
CA ALA A 176 -6.68 -13.34 -28.25
C ALA A 176 -5.68 -12.22 -28.64
N HIS A 177 -4.44 -12.39 -28.23
CA HIS A 177 -3.32 -11.53 -28.60
C HIS A 177 -2.27 -12.37 -29.34
N PRO A 178 -1.82 -11.95 -30.56
CA PRO A 178 -0.96 -12.79 -31.42
C PRO A 178 0.47 -12.93 -30.89
N GLY A 179 0.86 -12.20 -29.85
CA GLY A 179 2.25 -12.08 -29.44
C GLY A 179 3.07 -11.20 -30.38
N GLY A 180 4.39 -11.18 -30.20
CA GLY A 180 5.32 -10.38 -30.98
C GLY A 180 6.31 -9.62 -30.10
N VAL A 181 7.09 -8.74 -30.70
CA VAL A 181 8.02 -7.85 -29.99
C VAL A 181 7.29 -6.54 -29.69
N PHE A 182 7.23 -6.18 -28.41
CA PHE A 182 6.59 -4.95 -27.93
C PHE A 182 7.54 -4.17 -27.04
N GLU A 183 7.42 -2.86 -27.09
CA GLU A 183 8.07 -1.99 -26.11
C GLU A 183 7.25 -1.94 -24.83
N ILE A 184 7.87 -2.31 -23.71
CA ILE A 184 7.30 -2.30 -22.35
C ILE A 184 8.08 -1.31 -21.49
N GLY A 185 7.38 -0.63 -20.59
CA GLY A 185 7.92 0.36 -19.68
C GLY A 185 7.31 1.74 -19.88
N ALA A 186 7.48 2.59 -18.88
CA ALA A 186 6.95 3.95 -18.89
C ALA A 186 7.59 4.81 -19.98
N GLN A 187 6.79 5.70 -20.55
CA GLN A 187 7.21 6.69 -21.54
C GLN A 187 6.41 7.98 -21.35
N GLY A 188 7.08 9.13 -21.48
CA GLY A 188 6.47 10.45 -21.40
C GLY A 188 6.80 11.17 -20.08
N ASP A 189 6.16 12.33 -19.89
CA ASP A 189 6.48 13.29 -18.82
C ASP A 189 5.63 13.05 -17.53
N GLY A 190 4.85 11.95 -17.48
CA GLY A 190 4.04 11.60 -16.31
C GLY A 190 4.88 10.91 -15.22
N PHE A 191 4.32 10.85 -14.01
CA PHE A 191 4.93 10.09 -12.92
C PHE A 191 5.04 8.61 -13.28
N CYS A 192 6.20 8.02 -12.98
CA CYS A 192 6.42 6.58 -12.96
C CYS A 192 7.38 6.21 -11.83
N PHE A 193 7.30 4.98 -11.33
CA PHE A 193 8.31 4.47 -10.41
C PHE A 193 9.55 4.01 -11.18
N ASP A 194 10.68 3.91 -10.49
CA ASP A 194 11.96 3.50 -11.06
C ASP A 194 11.91 2.10 -11.69
N ASN A 195 11.13 1.17 -11.14
CA ASN A 195 10.94 -0.18 -11.65
C ASN A 195 10.06 -0.25 -12.91
N GLU A 196 9.47 0.86 -13.36
CA GLU A 196 8.74 0.97 -14.62
C GLU A 196 9.65 1.41 -15.78
N THR A 197 10.94 1.63 -15.52
CA THR A 197 11.96 2.09 -16.49
C THR A 197 13.18 1.18 -16.49
N PRO A 198 14.00 1.19 -17.56
CA PRO A 198 13.81 1.88 -18.83
C PRO A 198 12.78 1.19 -19.72
N ARG A 199 12.19 1.92 -20.66
CA ARG A 199 11.40 1.32 -21.73
C ARG A 199 12.30 0.43 -22.59
N HIS A 200 11.85 -0.80 -22.88
CA HIS A 200 12.65 -1.82 -23.58
C HIS A 200 11.77 -2.77 -24.40
N GLU A 201 12.38 -3.38 -25.40
CA GLU A 201 11.71 -4.42 -26.20
C GLU A 201 11.60 -5.74 -25.43
N THR A 202 10.42 -6.35 -25.52
CA THR A 202 10.13 -7.66 -24.91
C THR A 202 9.39 -8.55 -25.90
N LEU A 203 9.86 -9.80 -26.03
CA LEU A 203 9.13 -10.82 -26.79
C LEU A 203 7.98 -11.37 -25.95
N VAL A 204 6.77 -11.10 -26.41
CA VAL A 204 5.53 -11.60 -25.78
C VAL A 204 5.02 -12.79 -26.60
N GLN A 205 4.79 -13.93 -25.92
CA GLN A 205 4.19 -15.10 -26.56
C GLN A 205 2.69 -14.86 -26.85
N PRO A 206 2.09 -15.55 -27.85
CA PRO A 206 0.65 -15.49 -28.04
C PRO A 206 -0.09 -15.89 -26.77
N PHE A 207 -1.14 -15.14 -26.40
CA PHE A 207 -1.95 -15.38 -25.22
C PHE A 207 -3.41 -14.94 -25.42
N ALA A 208 -4.27 -15.27 -24.48
CA ALA A 208 -5.63 -14.75 -24.43
C ALA A 208 -5.93 -14.25 -23.04
N VAL A 209 -6.58 -13.08 -22.95
CA VAL A 209 -6.99 -12.45 -21.69
C VAL A 209 -8.50 -12.55 -21.56
N ALA A 210 -8.95 -12.96 -20.36
CA ALA A 210 -10.37 -12.97 -20.03
C ALA A 210 -10.95 -11.54 -20.03
N SER A 211 -12.17 -11.39 -20.56
CA SER A 211 -12.86 -10.09 -20.66
C SER A 211 -13.34 -9.54 -19.31
N ARG A 212 -13.26 -10.34 -18.26
CA ARG A 212 -13.61 -9.98 -16.88
C ARG A 212 -12.82 -10.83 -15.87
N LEU A 213 -12.89 -10.46 -14.63
CA LEU A 213 -12.32 -11.23 -13.51
C LEU A 213 -13.14 -12.51 -13.27
N VAL A 214 -12.49 -13.51 -12.67
CA VAL A 214 -13.14 -14.71 -12.14
C VAL A 214 -14.08 -14.30 -11.00
N THR A 215 -15.30 -14.84 -11.03
CA THR A 215 -16.29 -14.58 -9.96
C THR A 215 -16.09 -15.52 -8.78
N ASN A 216 -16.65 -15.14 -7.62
CA ASN A 216 -16.67 -16.01 -6.44
C ASN A 216 -17.38 -17.36 -6.74
N GLY A 217 -18.45 -17.35 -7.55
CA GLY A 217 -19.15 -18.57 -7.97
C GLY A 217 -18.26 -19.52 -8.75
N GLU A 218 -17.55 -19.03 -9.76
CA GLU A 218 -16.59 -19.82 -10.55
C GLU A 218 -15.43 -20.36 -9.70
N TYR A 219 -14.96 -19.57 -8.73
CA TYR A 219 -13.92 -20.04 -7.82
C TYR A 219 -14.45 -21.10 -6.84
N LEU A 220 -15.70 -20.99 -6.43
CA LEU A 220 -16.37 -22.01 -5.61
C LEU A 220 -16.47 -23.35 -6.35
N GLU A 221 -16.76 -23.35 -7.66
CA GLU A 221 -16.74 -24.56 -8.48
C GLU A 221 -15.36 -25.24 -8.47
N PHE A 222 -14.27 -24.45 -8.58
CA PHE A 222 -12.90 -24.97 -8.43
C PHE A 222 -12.67 -25.65 -7.07
N ILE A 223 -13.18 -25.06 -5.98
CA ILE A 223 -13.09 -25.67 -4.63
C ILE A 223 -13.88 -26.97 -4.58
N GLN A 224 -15.11 -26.98 -5.10
CA GLN A 224 -16.02 -28.14 -5.11
C GLN A 224 -15.47 -29.29 -5.97
N ASP A 225 -14.75 -28.97 -7.06
CA ASP A 225 -14.04 -29.94 -7.91
C ASP A 225 -12.70 -30.42 -7.31
N ASN A 226 -12.55 -30.24 -5.99
CA ASN A 226 -11.35 -30.65 -5.26
C ASN A 226 -10.04 -30.00 -5.74
N GLY A 227 -10.11 -28.73 -6.17
CA GLY A 227 -8.93 -28.00 -6.67
C GLY A 227 -7.77 -27.91 -5.68
N TYR A 228 -8.05 -27.75 -4.38
CA TYR A 228 -7.03 -27.75 -3.33
C TYR A 228 -6.51 -29.15 -2.98
N GLY A 229 -7.18 -30.21 -3.36
CA GLY A 229 -6.72 -31.59 -3.17
C GLY A 229 -5.99 -32.20 -4.38
N ASN A 230 -5.97 -31.49 -5.51
CA ASN A 230 -5.37 -31.99 -6.75
C ASN A 230 -4.01 -31.33 -7.00
N HIS A 231 -2.92 -32.04 -6.68
CA HIS A 231 -1.55 -31.55 -6.83
C HIS A 231 -1.18 -31.17 -8.27
N ALA A 232 -1.84 -31.74 -9.27
CA ALA A 232 -1.53 -31.48 -10.69
C ALA A 232 -1.89 -30.02 -11.11
N LEU A 233 -2.70 -29.31 -10.33
CA LEU A 233 -3.08 -27.92 -10.57
C LEU A 233 -2.14 -26.88 -9.95
N TRP A 234 -1.12 -27.34 -9.21
CA TRP A 234 -0.24 -26.46 -8.44
C TRP A 234 1.21 -26.64 -8.86
N LEU A 235 1.98 -25.54 -8.87
CA LEU A 235 3.44 -25.62 -8.90
C LEU A 235 3.94 -26.16 -7.55
N SER A 236 5.18 -26.71 -7.52
CA SER A 236 5.73 -27.40 -6.34
C SER A 236 5.63 -26.59 -5.05
N ASP A 237 6.00 -25.31 -5.10
CA ASP A 237 6.00 -24.43 -3.92
C ASP A 237 4.56 -24.10 -3.50
N GLY A 238 3.66 -23.89 -4.47
CA GLY A 238 2.23 -23.70 -4.22
C GLY A 238 1.61 -24.91 -3.56
N TRP A 239 1.93 -26.13 -4.05
CA TRP A 239 1.44 -27.35 -3.43
C TRP A 239 1.98 -27.55 -2.02
N ALA A 240 3.27 -27.30 -1.80
CA ALA A 240 3.87 -27.37 -0.47
C ALA A 240 3.19 -26.41 0.50
N ALA A 241 2.90 -25.16 0.07
CA ALA A 241 2.19 -24.18 0.87
C ALA A 241 0.76 -24.60 1.21
N VAL A 242 0.01 -25.16 0.24
CA VAL A 242 -1.34 -25.71 0.47
C VAL A 242 -1.31 -26.79 1.55
N GLN A 243 -0.36 -27.74 1.45
CA GLN A 243 -0.23 -28.84 2.42
C GLN A 243 0.21 -28.35 3.81
N GLN A 244 1.22 -27.47 3.86
CA GLN A 244 1.77 -26.98 5.11
C GLN A 244 0.75 -26.15 5.90
N ASN A 245 -0.06 -25.34 5.23
CA ASN A 245 -1.03 -24.46 5.86
C ASN A 245 -2.45 -25.05 5.92
N GLY A 246 -2.67 -26.23 5.33
CA GLY A 246 -3.99 -26.86 5.29
C GLY A 246 -5.03 -26.03 4.51
N TRP A 247 -4.60 -25.31 3.47
CA TRP A 247 -5.48 -24.45 2.71
C TRP A 247 -6.52 -25.25 1.92
N ASN A 248 -7.76 -24.83 1.98
CA ASN A 248 -8.88 -25.42 1.27
C ASN A 248 -9.86 -24.37 0.67
N ARG A 249 -9.54 -23.08 0.86
CA ARG A 249 -10.32 -21.94 0.39
C ARG A 249 -9.49 -20.66 0.48
N PRO A 250 -9.90 -19.56 -0.18
CA PRO A 250 -9.28 -18.24 -0.01
C PRO A 250 -9.35 -17.74 1.44
N LEU A 251 -8.40 -16.85 1.79
CA LEU A 251 -8.44 -16.12 3.05
C LEU A 251 -9.76 -15.31 3.12
N TYR A 252 -10.37 -15.25 4.29
CA TYR A 252 -11.64 -14.58 4.59
C TYR A 252 -12.93 -15.27 4.07
N TRP A 253 -12.87 -16.48 3.47
CA TRP A 253 -14.03 -17.27 3.07
C TRP A 253 -14.50 -18.23 4.16
#